data_68b65741aa897aab41044141f52e84d2
#
_entry.id   68b65741aa897aab41044141f52e84d2
#
_cell.length_a   1.000
_cell.length_b   1.000
_cell.length_c   1.000
_cell.angle_alpha   90.00
_cell.angle_beta   90.00
_cell.angle_gamma   90.00
#
_symmetry.space_group_name_H-M   'P 1'
#
loop_
_entity.id
_entity.type
_entity.pdbx_description
1 polymer ?
#
loop_
_entity_poly.entity_id
_entity_poly.type
_entity_poly.pdbx_seq_one_letter_code
_entity_poly.pdbx_strand_id
1 'polypeptide(L)'
;MLRQNLKFFLIFITIIALFVLFKNGQIFDLGVIFRKSFSPGQFNTSLLNPPDDIEEEYKNLLVANNQLKELEKENNELRELLELKNKDEYNLAVVNILSRDPVNRNILIIDGGRDKGIANGQVVVVSNGIAVGKIIDAGIDSSKLRLLTDHFSKLAVKVGDDRNISGILSGSLGLVMDLSFIPQEQAIKKGDIVVTADIDPKIPSGLIVGQIEDVEFSQEELFKKASVLPIINYEVLFTLAVITDL
;
A
#
# COMPACT_ATOMS: atom_id res chain seq x y z
N MET A 1 -60.20 -45.27 5.57
CA MET A 1 -60.94 -44.28 6.40
C MET A 1 -60.57 -44.32 7.88
N LEU A 2 -60.29 -45.47 8.54
CA LEU A 2 -59.96 -45.51 9.99
C LEU A 2 -58.68 -44.79 10.43
N ARG A 3 -57.62 -44.76 9.59
CA ARG A 3 -56.34 -44.13 9.93
C ARG A 3 -56.36 -42.59 9.94
N GLN A 4 -57.25 -41.97 9.19
CA GLN A 4 -57.39 -40.52 9.17
C GLN A 4 -58.16 -40.00 10.42
N ASN A 5 -59.19 -40.70 10.81
CA ASN A 5 -59.96 -40.35 12.03
C ASN A 5 -59.15 -40.50 13.30
N LEU A 6 -58.20 -41.42 13.36
CA LEU A 6 -57.29 -41.61 14.51
C LEU A 6 -56.34 -40.42 14.67
N LYS A 7 -55.88 -39.81 13.59
CA LYS A 7 -55.01 -38.59 13.64
C LYS A 7 -55.79 -37.37 14.18
N PHE A 8 -57.03 -37.19 13.70
CA PHE A 8 -57.87 -36.10 14.23
C PHE A 8 -58.24 -36.30 15.67
N PHE A 9 -58.46 -37.53 16.13
CA PHE A 9 -58.74 -37.87 17.50
C PHE A 9 -57.55 -37.61 18.42
N LEU A 10 -56.31 -37.91 17.98
CA LEU A 10 -55.11 -37.61 18.71
C LEU A 10 -54.84 -36.09 18.82
N ILE A 11 -55.07 -35.35 17.74
CA ILE A 11 -54.94 -33.87 17.75
C ILE A 11 -55.98 -33.25 18.69
N PHE A 12 -57.20 -33.77 18.72
CA PHE A 12 -58.23 -33.28 19.60
C PHE A 12 -57.94 -33.56 21.09
N ILE A 13 -57.39 -34.72 21.40
CA ILE A 13 -56.95 -35.07 22.78
C ILE A 13 -55.77 -34.15 23.20
N THR A 14 -54.83 -33.83 22.31
CA THR A 14 -53.72 -32.93 22.64
C THR A 14 -54.20 -31.51 22.90
N ILE A 15 -55.18 -31.02 22.12
CA ILE A 15 -55.79 -29.69 22.34
C ILE A 15 -56.55 -29.64 23.66
N ILE A 16 -57.31 -30.71 24.03
CA ILE A 16 -58.02 -30.79 25.31
C ILE A 16 -57.02 -30.84 26.47
N ALA A 17 -55.94 -31.61 26.36
CA ALA A 17 -54.90 -31.67 27.37
C ALA A 17 -54.20 -30.31 27.58
N LEU A 18 -53.93 -29.58 26.50
CA LEU A 18 -53.41 -28.23 26.54
C LEU A 18 -54.38 -27.23 27.19
N PHE A 19 -55.69 -27.37 26.92
CA PHE A 19 -56.73 -26.51 27.47
C PHE A 19 -56.93 -26.77 28.97
N VAL A 20 -56.85 -28.02 29.42
CA VAL A 20 -56.94 -28.40 30.87
C VAL A 20 -55.70 -27.88 31.63
N LEU A 21 -54.50 -27.95 31.04
CA LEU A 21 -53.29 -27.38 31.60
C LEU A 21 -53.38 -25.85 31.71
N PHE A 22 -54.04 -25.19 30.75
CA PHE A 22 -54.26 -23.76 30.76
C PHE A 22 -55.25 -23.31 31.84
N LYS A 23 -56.29 -24.13 32.09
CA LYS A 23 -57.34 -23.83 33.08
C LYS A 23 -56.90 -24.04 34.55
N ASN A 24 -55.87 -24.87 34.79
CA ASN A 24 -55.37 -25.18 36.14
C ASN A 24 -54.30 -24.21 36.64
N GLY A 25 -54.07 -23.09 35.96
CA GLY A 25 -53.17 -22.02 36.45
C GLY A 25 -51.69 -22.42 36.61
N GLN A 26 -51.29 -23.63 36.15
CA GLN A 26 -49.90 -23.97 36.04
C GLN A 26 -49.38 -23.39 34.71
N ILE A 27 -49.22 -22.09 34.71
CA ILE A 27 -48.42 -21.46 33.69
C ILE A 27 -46.99 -21.97 33.89
N PHE A 28 -46.61 -23.02 33.17
CA PHE A 28 -45.20 -23.32 32.99
C PHE A 28 -44.61 -22.03 32.45
N ASP A 29 -43.78 -21.38 33.25
CA ASP A 29 -43.14 -20.14 32.90
C ASP A 29 -42.12 -20.45 31.79
N LEU A 30 -42.64 -20.52 30.56
CA LEU A 30 -41.81 -20.67 29.34
C LEU A 30 -40.72 -19.61 29.29
N GLY A 31 -40.91 -18.49 30.00
CA GLY A 31 -39.90 -17.45 30.17
C GLY A 31 -38.67 -17.94 30.95
N VAL A 32 -38.84 -18.84 31.91
CA VAL A 32 -37.70 -19.38 32.66
C VAL A 32 -36.92 -20.40 31.83
N ILE A 33 -37.60 -21.20 31.01
CA ILE A 33 -36.94 -22.13 30.09
C ILE A 33 -36.23 -21.37 28.97
N PHE A 34 -36.86 -20.33 28.43
CA PHE A 34 -36.21 -19.44 27.44
C PHE A 34 -35.06 -18.65 28.06
N ARG A 35 -35.19 -18.15 29.29
CA ARG A 35 -34.06 -17.46 29.96
C ARG A 35 -32.89 -18.40 30.30
N LYS A 36 -33.15 -19.68 30.56
CA LYS A 36 -32.08 -20.67 30.82
C LYS A 36 -31.43 -21.19 29.55
N SER A 37 -32.16 -21.19 28.40
CA SER A 37 -31.60 -21.58 27.09
C SER A 37 -30.98 -20.41 26.33
N PHE A 38 -31.43 -19.18 26.59
CA PHE A 38 -30.81 -17.94 26.19
C PHE A 38 -30.17 -17.25 27.40
N SER A 39 -29.28 -17.95 28.07
CA SER A 39 -28.15 -17.26 28.66
C SER A 39 -27.51 -16.48 27.52
N PRO A 40 -27.34 -15.13 27.57
CA PRO A 40 -26.47 -14.45 26.66
C PRO A 40 -25.11 -15.08 26.92
N GLY A 41 -24.87 -16.17 26.17
CA GLY A 41 -23.61 -16.87 26.18
C GLY A 41 -22.60 -15.79 25.87
N GLN A 42 -21.58 -15.76 26.66
CA GLN A 42 -20.39 -14.95 26.47
C GLN A 42 -20.11 -14.85 24.97
N PHE A 43 -20.72 -13.84 24.35
CA PHE A 43 -20.20 -13.34 23.10
C PHE A 43 -18.80 -12.87 23.48
N ASN A 44 -17.83 -13.65 23.09
CA ASN A 44 -16.43 -13.36 23.30
C ASN A 44 -16.17 -12.09 22.51
N THR A 45 -16.36 -10.94 23.12
CA THR A 45 -16.11 -9.61 22.54
C THR A 45 -14.63 -9.43 22.20
N SER A 46 -13.77 -10.38 22.59
CA SER A 46 -12.38 -10.41 22.18
C SER A 46 -12.15 -10.56 20.67
N LEU A 47 -13.18 -10.97 19.91
CA LEU A 47 -13.13 -10.99 18.44
C LEU A 47 -13.51 -9.64 17.79
N LEU A 48 -14.06 -8.70 18.59
CA LEU A 48 -14.47 -7.37 18.13
C LEU A 48 -13.49 -6.27 18.55
N ASN A 49 -12.59 -6.56 19.48
CA ASN A 49 -11.51 -5.67 19.82
C ASN A 49 -10.31 -6.02 18.92
N PRO A 50 -9.75 -5.05 18.18
CA PRO A 50 -8.47 -5.29 17.54
C PRO A 50 -7.47 -5.70 18.62
N PRO A 51 -6.46 -6.54 18.31
CA PRO A 51 -5.39 -6.86 19.23
C PRO A 51 -4.82 -5.56 19.82
N ASP A 52 -4.52 -5.57 21.11
CA ASP A 52 -4.02 -4.37 21.84
C ASP A 52 -2.81 -3.72 21.13
N ASP A 53 -2.01 -4.53 20.47
CA ASP A 53 -0.88 -4.08 19.63
C ASP A 53 -1.31 -3.21 18.45
N ILE A 54 -2.44 -3.46 17.78
CA ILE A 54 -2.94 -2.65 16.64
C ILE A 54 -3.44 -1.30 17.13
N GLU A 55 -4.07 -1.27 18.29
CA GLU A 55 -4.56 0.00 18.86
C GLU A 55 -3.39 0.88 19.33
N GLU A 56 -2.36 0.27 19.88
CA GLU A 56 -1.13 0.98 20.27
C GLU A 56 -0.35 1.48 19.04
N GLU A 57 -0.21 0.65 18.02
CA GLU A 57 0.41 1.02 16.74
C GLU A 57 -0.36 2.16 16.06
N TYR A 58 -1.70 2.10 16.04
CA TYR A 58 -2.53 3.17 15.50
C TYR A 58 -2.34 4.50 16.26
N LYS A 59 -2.27 4.47 17.60
CA LYS A 59 -1.99 5.66 18.42
C LYS A 59 -0.61 6.24 18.10
N ASN A 60 0.39 5.37 17.98
CA ASN A 60 1.75 5.79 17.63
C ASN A 60 1.82 6.43 16.23
N LEU A 61 1.11 5.85 15.25
CA LEU A 61 0.99 6.40 13.90
C LEU A 61 0.26 7.76 13.89
N LEU A 62 -0.79 7.92 14.71
CA LEU A 62 -1.47 9.22 14.84
C LEU A 62 -0.55 10.30 15.41
N VAL A 63 0.22 9.96 16.45
CA VAL A 63 1.19 10.88 17.05
C VAL A 63 2.26 11.26 16.04
N ALA A 64 2.85 10.26 15.37
CA ALA A 64 3.87 10.49 14.34
C ALA A 64 3.34 11.35 13.17
N ASN A 65 2.11 11.09 12.71
CA ASN A 65 1.48 11.87 11.65
C ASN A 65 1.25 13.34 12.06
N ASN A 66 0.85 13.59 13.30
CA ASN A 66 0.70 14.96 13.80
C ASN A 66 2.04 15.67 13.91
N GLN A 67 3.10 15.00 14.36
CA GLN A 67 4.44 15.57 14.41
C GLN A 67 4.95 15.89 13.01
N LEU A 68 4.74 15.00 12.02
CA LEU A 68 5.09 15.28 10.63
C LEU A 68 4.39 16.51 10.09
N LYS A 69 3.08 16.67 10.33
CA LYS A 69 2.33 17.86 9.90
C LYS A 69 2.86 19.16 10.52
N GLU A 70 3.28 19.09 11.78
CA GLU A 70 3.85 20.25 12.47
C GLU A 70 5.23 20.62 11.90
N LEU A 71 6.08 19.62 11.63
CA LEU A 71 7.37 19.82 10.97
C LEU A 71 7.23 20.32 9.52
N GLU A 72 6.25 19.82 8.76
CA GLU A 72 5.94 20.31 7.43
C GLU A 72 5.53 21.79 7.47
N LYS A 73 4.68 22.16 8.44
CA LYS A 73 4.26 23.54 8.62
C LYS A 73 5.45 24.45 8.96
N GLU A 74 6.28 24.04 9.93
CA GLU A 74 7.49 24.78 10.30
C GLU A 74 8.46 24.91 9.12
N ASN A 75 8.65 23.83 8.34
CA ASN A 75 9.51 23.85 7.16
C ASN A 75 9.00 24.84 6.10
N ASN A 76 7.68 24.88 5.89
CA ASN A 76 7.08 25.81 4.94
C ASN A 76 7.21 27.26 5.42
N GLU A 77 6.99 27.54 6.70
CA GLU A 77 7.20 28.86 7.29
C GLU A 77 8.66 29.32 7.17
N LEU A 78 9.62 28.41 7.42
CA LEU A 78 11.04 28.70 7.24
C LEU A 78 11.41 28.97 5.78
N ARG A 79 10.80 28.24 4.82
CA ARG A 79 10.99 28.45 3.39
C ARG A 79 10.43 29.79 2.94
N GLU A 80 9.24 30.17 3.41
CA GLU A 80 8.67 31.50 3.15
C GLU A 80 9.57 32.62 3.66
N LEU A 81 10.11 32.49 4.88
CA LEU A 81 11.04 33.45 5.44
C LEU A 81 12.35 33.59 4.65
N LEU A 82 12.78 32.50 3.99
CA LEU A 82 13.98 32.49 3.16
C LEU A 82 13.70 32.79 1.69
N GLU A 83 12.44 33.12 1.33
CA GLU A 83 11.98 33.31 -0.05
C GLU A 83 12.29 32.10 -0.96
N LEU A 84 12.38 30.90 -0.37
CA LEU A 84 12.62 29.68 -1.08
C LEU A 84 11.30 29.13 -1.63
N LYS A 85 11.25 28.88 -2.94
CA LYS A 85 10.11 28.24 -3.59
C LYS A 85 9.85 26.87 -2.96
N ASN A 86 8.58 26.53 -2.70
CA ASN A 86 8.21 25.20 -2.24
C ASN A 86 8.71 24.15 -3.24
N LYS A 87 9.60 23.27 -2.77
CA LYS A 87 10.25 22.26 -3.61
C LYS A 87 9.29 21.09 -3.98
N ASP A 88 8.11 21.07 -3.37
CA ASP A 88 7.19 19.91 -3.41
C ASP A 88 5.90 20.16 -4.22
N GLU A 89 5.76 21.30 -4.90
CA GLU A 89 4.67 21.53 -5.85
C GLU A 89 5.03 20.98 -7.22
N TYR A 90 4.77 19.71 -7.44
CA TYR A 90 4.90 19.10 -8.74
C TYR A 90 3.58 19.20 -9.52
N ASN A 91 3.67 19.54 -10.79
CA ASN A 91 2.54 19.33 -11.69
C ASN A 91 2.43 17.84 -12.02
N LEU A 92 1.25 17.27 -11.82
CA LEU A 92 0.98 15.85 -12.03
C LEU A 92 0.03 15.65 -13.21
N ALA A 93 0.44 14.89 -14.20
CA ALA A 93 -0.43 14.37 -15.24
C ALA A 93 -0.92 12.97 -14.83
N VAL A 94 -2.20 12.85 -14.49
CA VAL A 94 -2.80 11.54 -14.20
C VAL A 94 -3.03 10.77 -15.49
N VAL A 95 -2.61 9.50 -15.49
CA VAL A 95 -2.65 8.60 -16.64
C VAL A 95 -3.07 7.20 -16.23
N ASN A 96 -3.64 6.45 -17.16
CA ASN A 96 -3.99 5.05 -16.98
C ASN A 96 -3.11 4.16 -17.85
N ILE A 97 -2.91 2.94 -17.42
CA ILE A 97 -2.20 1.94 -18.19
C ILE A 97 -3.14 1.39 -19.26
N LEU A 98 -2.77 1.54 -20.53
CA LEU A 98 -3.52 0.98 -21.65
C LEU A 98 -3.15 -0.48 -21.92
N SER A 99 -1.86 -0.79 -21.86
CA SER A 99 -1.35 -2.14 -22.11
C SER A 99 0.08 -2.31 -21.61
N ARG A 100 0.56 -3.54 -21.63
CA ARG A 100 1.97 -3.90 -21.47
C ARG A 100 2.56 -4.28 -22.83
N ASP A 101 3.81 -3.93 -23.03
CA ASP A 101 4.54 -4.34 -24.23
C ASP A 101 4.63 -5.88 -24.27
N PRO A 102 4.27 -6.53 -25.39
CA PRO A 102 4.25 -7.99 -25.48
C PRO A 102 5.63 -8.64 -25.43
N VAL A 103 6.68 -7.91 -25.79
CA VAL A 103 8.07 -8.38 -25.82
C VAL A 103 8.75 -8.11 -24.49
N ASN A 104 8.55 -6.92 -23.93
CA ASN A 104 9.11 -6.54 -22.63
C ASN A 104 8.02 -6.09 -21.66
N ARG A 105 7.58 -6.96 -20.78
CA ARG A 105 6.50 -6.70 -19.81
C ARG A 105 6.82 -5.57 -18.82
N ASN A 106 8.08 -5.16 -18.70
CA ASN A 106 8.50 -4.01 -17.90
C ASN A 106 8.35 -2.66 -18.64
N ILE A 107 7.79 -2.67 -19.84
CA ILE A 107 7.39 -1.47 -20.56
C ILE A 107 5.86 -1.41 -20.58
N LEU A 108 5.32 -0.30 -20.10
CA LEU A 108 3.88 -0.02 -20.07
C LEU A 108 3.56 1.06 -21.10
N ILE A 109 2.40 0.94 -21.74
CA ILE A 109 1.81 1.99 -22.57
C ILE A 109 0.75 2.71 -21.72
N ILE A 110 0.82 4.03 -21.64
CA ILE A 110 -0.07 4.89 -20.86
C ILE A 110 -0.86 5.86 -21.74
N ASP A 111 -2.03 6.29 -21.27
CA ASP A 111 -2.97 7.20 -21.96
C ASP A 111 -2.64 8.68 -21.77
N GLY A 112 -1.41 9.06 -22.02
CA GLY A 112 -0.95 10.45 -21.91
C GLY A 112 0.35 10.66 -22.64
N GLY A 113 0.48 11.79 -23.26
CA GLY A 113 1.61 12.17 -24.06
C GLY A 113 1.96 13.65 -23.91
N ARG A 114 2.51 14.23 -24.96
CA ARG A 114 2.88 15.66 -25.00
C ARG A 114 1.69 16.58 -24.85
N ASP A 115 0.48 16.12 -25.18
CA ASP A 115 -0.79 16.82 -24.95
C ASP A 115 -1.04 17.10 -23.47
N LYS A 116 -0.53 16.23 -22.56
CA LYS A 116 -0.58 16.39 -21.11
C LYS A 116 0.74 16.90 -20.49
N GLY A 117 1.66 17.43 -21.30
CA GLY A 117 2.96 17.92 -20.83
C GLY A 117 3.97 16.80 -20.52
N ILE A 118 3.70 15.57 -20.97
CA ILE A 118 4.58 14.43 -20.72
C ILE A 118 5.77 14.47 -21.68
N ALA A 119 6.97 14.27 -21.15
CA ALA A 119 8.22 14.27 -21.88
C ALA A 119 9.15 13.13 -21.45
N ASN A 120 10.10 12.79 -22.31
CA ASN A 120 11.09 11.75 -22.03
C ASN A 120 11.94 12.09 -20.80
N GLY A 121 12.18 11.10 -19.96
CA GLY A 121 12.99 11.20 -18.75
C GLY A 121 12.20 11.55 -17.50
N GLN A 122 10.96 12.02 -17.60
CA GLN A 122 10.12 12.30 -16.45
C GLN A 122 9.82 11.03 -15.66
N VAL A 123 9.77 11.17 -14.34
CA VAL A 123 9.47 10.07 -13.42
C VAL A 123 7.96 9.86 -13.31
N VAL A 124 7.58 8.61 -13.19
CA VAL A 124 6.20 8.19 -12.98
C VAL A 124 6.06 7.63 -11.57
N VAL A 125 5.02 8.08 -10.88
CA VAL A 125 4.74 7.73 -9.49
C VAL A 125 3.34 7.13 -9.34
N VAL A 126 3.14 6.38 -8.29
CA VAL A 126 1.81 6.08 -7.74
C VAL A 126 1.53 6.96 -6.53
N SER A 127 0.32 6.84 -5.98
CA SER A 127 -0.09 7.54 -4.76
C SER A 127 1.03 7.51 -3.70
N ASN A 128 1.14 8.58 -2.92
CA ASN A 128 2.12 8.73 -1.83
C ASN A 128 3.60 8.86 -2.26
N GLY A 129 3.89 9.28 -3.49
CA GLY A 129 5.27 9.58 -3.89
C GLY A 129 6.17 8.36 -4.08
N ILE A 130 5.62 7.22 -4.48
CA ILE A 130 6.39 6.03 -4.82
C ILE A 130 6.71 6.04 -6.32
N ALA A 131 7.98 6.09 -6.66
CA ALA A 131 8.45 6.04 -8.04
C ALA A 131 8.34 4.60 -8.59
N VAL A 132 7.75 4.47 -9.78
CA VAL A 132 7.55 3.16 -10.45
C VAL A 132 8.35 3.02 -11.73
N GLY A 133 8.73 4.12 -12.36
CA GLY A 133 9.43 4.08 -13.63
C GLY A 133 9.70 5.47 -14.21
N LYS A 134 10.18 5.48 -15.46
CA LYS A 134 10.46 6.69 -16.24
C LYS A 134 9.86 6.63 -17.63
N ILE A 135 9.45 7.77 -18.15
CA ILE A 135 9.01 7.90 -19.54
C ILE A 135 10.23 7.74 -20.46
N ILE A 136 10.16 6.78 -21.37
CA ILE A 136 11.24 6.52 -22.34
C ILE A 136 10.90 7.01 -23.75
N ASP A 137 9.61 7.13 -24.06
CA ASP A 137 9.13 7.59 -25.36
C ASP A 137 7.78 8.28 -25.18
N ALA A 138 7.75 9.60 -25.37
CA ALA A 138 6.54 10.41 -25.28
C ALA A 138 5.95 10.68 -26.66
N GLY A 139 4.82 10.04 -26.98
CA GLY A 139 4.00 10.31 -28.16
C GLY A 139 3.16 11.57 -28.00
N ILE A 140 2.15 11.75 -28.84
CA ILE A 140 1.24 12.89 -28.77
C ILE A 140 0.23 12.65 -27.63
N ASP A 141 -0.48 11.52 -27.66
CA ASP A 141 -1.60 11.13 -26.80
C ASP A 141 -1.31 9.87 -25.94
N SER A 142 -0.17 9.25 -26.15
CA SER A 142 0.26 8.06 -25.43
C SER A 142 1.77 8.04 -25.24
N SER A 143 2.25 7.35 -24.23
CA SER A 143 3.69 7.28 -23.93
C SER A 143 4.09 5.88 -23.47
N LYS A 144 5.38 5.58 -23.60
CA LYS A 144 6.00 4.36 -23.08
C LYS A 144 6.70 4.67 -21.76
N LEU A 145 6.28 3.96 -20.73
CA LEU A 145 6.87 3.96 -19.39
C LEU A 145 7.75 2.72 -19.25
N ARG A 146 9.00 2.88 -18.84
CA ARG A 146 9.87 1.78 -18.40
C ARG A 146 9.83 1.68 -16.88
N LEU A 147 9.49 0.51 -16.34
CA LEU A 147 9.51 0.25 -14.91
C LEU A 147 10.94 0.26 -14.35
N LEU A 148 11.09 0.55 -13.07
CA LEU A 148 12.41 0.57 -12.41
C LEU A 148 13.05 -0.83 -12.34
N THR A 149 12.25 -1.89 -12.39
CA THR A 149 12.71 -3.29 -12.41
C THR A 149 13.22 -3.76 -13.79
N ASP A 150 13.07 -2.94 -14.84
CA ASP A 150 13.63 -3.24 -16.16
C ASP A 150 15.16 -3.12 -16.15
N HIS A 151 15.88 -4.07 -16.72
CA HIS A 151 17.35 -4.12 -16.70
C HIS A 151 18.04 -2.94 -17.40
N PHE A 152 17.33 -2.22 -18.28
CA PHE A 152 17.82 -0.97 -18.86
C PHE A 152 17.46 0.27 -18.03
N SER A 153 16.71 0.09 -16.95
CA SER A 153 16.40 1.17 -16.02
C SER A 153 17.62 1.49 -15.17
N LYS A 154 17.94 2.77 -15.04
CA LYS A 154 18.98 3.29 -14.14
C LYS A 154 18.47 4.52 -13.44
N LEU A 155 18.71 4.59 -12.15
CA LEU A 155 18.25 5.68 -11.30
C LEU A 155 19.30 5.98 -10.22
N ALA A 156 19.65 7.24 -10.05
CA ALA A 156 20.45 7.68 -8.92
C ALA A 156 19.57 7.70 -7.67
N VAL A 157 20.05 7.09 -6.61
CA VAL A 157 19.28 6.93 -5.37
C VAL A 157 20.09 7.26 -4.14
N LYS A 158 19.40 7.51 -3.03
CA LYS A 158 19.94 7.67 -1.69
C LYS A 158 19.35 6.62 -0.76
N VAL A 159 20.09 6.23 0.27
CA VAL A 159 19.70 5.16 1.22
C VAL A 159 19.89 5.64 2.64
N GLY A 160 19.10 5.08 3.54
CA GLY A 160 19.22 5.25 4.98
C GLY A 160 18.58 6.53 5.52
N ASP A 161 18.62 6.66 6.83
CA ASP A 161 17.96 7.76 7.56
C ASP A 161 18.58 9.12 7.22
N ASP A 162 19.89 9.17 7.07
CA ASP A 162 20.63 10.40 6.73
C ASP A 162 20.51 10.78 5.25
N ARG A 163 20.01 9.88 4.40
CA ARG A 163 19.88 10.05 2.94
C ARG A 163 21.17 10.57 2.27
N ASN A 164 22.32 10.31 2.88
CA ASN A 164 23.62 10.75 2.39
C ASN A 164 24.34 9.68 1.58
N ILE A 165 23.87 8.44 1.67
CA ILE A 165 24.47 7.29 0.98
C ILE A 165 23.89 7.25 -0.43
N SER A 166 24.71 7.56 -1.42
CA SER A 166 24.31 7.57 -2.82
C SER A 166 24.75 6.31 -3.54
N GLY A 167 23.95 5.85 -4.49
CA GLY A 167 24.25 4.72 -5.35
C GLY A 167 23.46 4.78 -6.65
N ILE A 168 23.72 3.80 -7.52
CA ILE A 168 22.99 3.60 -8.77
C ILE A 168 22.12 2.37 -8.66
N LEU A 169 20.82 2.57 -8.77
CA LEU A 169 19.85 1.49 -8.84
C LEU A 169 19.63 1.08 -10.29
N SER A 170 19.68 -0.22 -10.57
CA SER A 170 19.39 -0.82 -11.86
C SER A 170 18.34 -1.93 -11.69
N GLY A 171 17.43 -2.08 -12.62
CA GLY A 171 16.50 -3.20 -12.59
C GLY A 171 17.20 -4.54 -12.84
N SER A 172 16.69 -5.60 -12.23
CA SER A 172 17.21 -6.96 -12.34
C SER A 172 16.07 -7.95 -12.50
N LEU A 173 16.09 -8.70 -13.59
CA LEU A 173 15.14 -9.78 -13.92
C LEU A 173 13.63 -9.40 -13.83
N GLY A 174 13.31 -8.11 -13.79
CA GLY A 174 11.92 -7.63 -13.73
C GLY A 174 11.23 -7.71 -12.37
N LEU A 175 11.89 -8.21 -11.33
CA LEU A 175 11.31 -8.45 -10.00
C LEU A 175 12.01 -7.64 -8.91
N VAL A 176 13.33 -7.54 -8.98
CA VAL A 176 14.18 -6.87 -8.01
C VAL A 176 15.00 -5.79 -8.71
N MET A 177 15.67 -4.97 -7.93
CA MET A 177 16.59 -3.95 -8.42
C MET A 177 17.93 -4.12 -7.71
N ASP A 178 19.02 -3.94 -8.45
CA ASP A 178 20.38 -4.01 -7.93
C ASP A 178 20.89 -2.60 -7.63
N LEU A 179 21.27 -2.36 -6.40
CA LEU A 179 21.90 -1.12 -5.95
C LEU A 179 23.40 -1.32 -5.91
N SER A 180 24.12 -0.50 -6.66
CA SER A 180 25.56 -0.57 -6.83
C SER A 180 26.24 0.76 -6.48
N PHE A 181 27.59 0.74 -6.40
CA PHE A 181 28.43 1.91 -6.09
C PHE A 181 28.21 2.52 -4.72
N ILE A 182 27.86 1.69 -3.72
CA ILE A 182 27.74 2.13 -2.33
C ILE A 182 29.16 2.09 -1.72
N PRO A 183 29.69 3.21 -1.19
CA PRO A 183 30.99 3.23 -0.52
C PRO A 183 31.05 2.22 0.62
N GLN A 184 32.19 1.55 0.79
CA GLN A 184 32.33 0.49 1.81
C GLN A 184 32.13 0.97 3.25
N GLU A 185 32.50 2.23 3.53
CA GLU A 185 32.40 2.84 4.86
C GLU A 185 30.94 3.09 5.26
N GLN A 186 30.05 3.13 4.29
CA GLN A 186 28.63 3.45 4.53
C GLN A 186 27.90 2.26 5.14
N ALA A 187 27.22 2.51 6.27
CA ALA A 187 26.40 1.50 6.93
C ALA A 187 25.02 1.45 6.30
N ILE A 188 24.76 0.42 5.52
CA ILE A 188 23.42 0.09 5.02
C ILE A 188 23.00 -1.27 5.56
N LYS A 189 21.72 -1.47 5.78
CA LYS A 189 21.14 -2.70 6.33
C LYS A 189 19.83 -3.07 5.66
N LYS A 190 19.47 -4.34 5.79
CA LYS A 190 18.12 -4.82 5.42
C LYS A 190 17.06 -3.97 6.09
N GLY A 191 16.06 -3.56 5.31
CA GLY A 191 14.97 -2.71 5.77
C GLY A 191 15.16 -1.22 5.50
N ASP A 192 16.35 -0.76 5.13
CA ASP A 192 16.58 0.64 4.80
C ASP A 192 15.78 1.06 3.56
N ILE A 193 15.17 2.23 3.62
CA ILE A 193 14.39 2.79 2.51
C ILE A 193 15.32 3.44 1.49
N VAL A 194 15.05 3.14 0.23
CA VAL A 194 15.75 3.69 -0.93
C VAL A 194 14.87 4.76 -1.56
N VAL A 195 15.42 5.95 -1.75
CA VAL A 195 14.72 7.11 -2.34
C VAL A 195 15.50 7.69 -3.52
N THR A 196 14.83 8.44 -4.39
CA THR A 196 15.50 9.16 -5.50
C THR A 196 16.48 10.19 -4.98
N ALA A 197 17.62 10.33 -5.67
CA ALA A 197 18.65 11.35 -5.38
C ALA A 197 18.39 12.64 -6.16
N ASP A 198 18.95 13.74 -5.68
CA ASP A 198 18.92 15.07 -6.34
C ASP A 198 20.05 15.20 -7.35
N ILE A 199 20.01 14.43 -8.43
CA ILE A 199 21.04 14.42 -9.48
C ILE A 199 20.43 14.74 -10.84
N ASP A 200 19.26 14.20 -11.14
CA ASP A 200 18.54 14.43 -12.39
C ASP A 200 17.49 15.53 -12.20
N PRO A 201 17.60 16.67 -12.90
CA PRO A 201 16.65 17.79 -12.74
C PRO A 201 15.21 17.43 -13.14
N LYS A 202 14.98 16.29 -13.79
CA LYS A 202 13.63 15.80 -14.16
C LYS A 202 13.04 14.85 -13.13
N ILE A 203 13.75 14.56 -12.05
CA ILE A 203 13.36 13.60 -11.03
C ILE A 203 13.47 14.25 -9.66
N PRO A 204 12.35 14.49 -8.98
CA PRO A 204 12.37 15.00 -7.61
C PRO A 204 13.17 14.09 -6.69
N SER A 205 13.89 14.67 -5.76
CA SER A 205 14.56 13.95 -4.69
C SER A 205 13.56 13.48 -3.63
N GLY A 206 13.79 12.31 -3.05
CA GLY A 206 13.01 11.83 -1.91
C GLY A 206 11.81 10.96 -2.27
N LEU A 207 11.56 10.69 -3.55
CA LEU A 207 10.52 9.72 -3.93
C LEU A 207 10.95 8.32 -3.51
N ILE A 208 10.06 7.58 -2.88
CA ILE A 208 10.34 6.20 -2.43
C ILE A 208 10.46 5.30 -3.66
N VAL A 209 11.49 4.47 -3.69
CA VAL A 209 11.76 3.52 -4.77
C VAL A 209 11.58 2.07 -4.33
N GLY A 210 12.07 1.75 -3.13
CA GLY A 210 12.06 0.39 -2.61
C GLY A 210 12.68 0.30 -1.24
N GLN A 211 12.91 -0.93 -0.80
CA GLN A 211 13.53 -1.26 0.48
C GLN A 211 14.66 -2.26 0.27
N ILE A 212 15.76 -2.12 0.99
CA ILE A 212 16.87 -3.08 0.94
C ILE A 212 16.40 -4.43 1.49
N GLU A 213 16.55 -5.47 0.67
CA GLU A 213 16.28 -6.86 1.04
C GLU A 213 17.54 -7.57 1.55
N ASP A 214 18.66 -7.38 0.87
CA ASP A 214 19.92 -7.98 1.24
C ASP A 214 21.10 -7.09 0.86
N VAL A 215 22.23 -7.25 1.56
CA VAL A 215 23.45 -6.48 1.33
C VAL A 215 24.60 -7.43 1.07
N GLU A 216 25.19 -7.35 -0.11
CA GLU A 216 26.37 -8.10 -0.50
C GLU A 216 27.63 -7.27 -0.20
N PHE A 217 28.54 -7.85 0.55
CA PHE A 217 29.80 -7.26 0.87
C PHE A 217 30.96 -8.23 0.56
N SER A 218 31.93 -7.75 -0.19
CA SER A 218 33.21 -8.45 -0.41
C SER A 218 34.36 -7.52 -0.02
N GLN A 219 35.33 -8.05 0.70
CA GLN A 219 36.52 -7.28 1.08
C GLN A 219 37.41 -6.92 -0.12
N GLU A 220 37.23 -7.62 -1.24
CA GLU A 220 38.01 -7.42 -2.47
C GLU A 220 37.35 -6.33 -3.39
N GLU A 221 36.12 -5.97 -3.16
CA GLU A 221 35.39 -4.96 -3.95
C GLU A 221 35.49 -3.58 -3.30
N LEU A 222 35.63 -2.51 -4.10
CA LEU A 222 35.68 -1.13 -3.61
C LEU A 222 34.30 -0.60 -3.17
N PHE A 223 33.23 -1.25 -3.60
CA PHE A 223 31.87 -0.85 -3.34
C PHE A 223 31.04 -2.04 -2.86
N LYS A 224 30.07 -1.76 -1.99
CA LYS A 224 29.03 -2.72 -1.63
C LYS A 224 27.96 -2.75 -2.73
N LYS A 225 27.25 -3.87 -2.80
CA LYS A 225 26.02 -4.04 -3.58
C LYS A 225 24.88 -4.41 -2.65
N ALA A 226 23.66 -4.09 -3.05
CA ALA A 226 22.48 -4.52 -2.32
C ALA A 226 21.35 -4.86 -3.30
N SER A 227 20.51 -5.81 -2.93
CA SER A 227 19.25 -6.06 -3.60
C SER A 227 18.15 -5.20 -2.98
N VAL A 228 17.30 -4.62 -3.84
CA VAL A 228 16.21 -3.73 -3.44
C VAL A 228 14.90 -4.28 -3.98
N LEU A 229 13.93 -4.48 -3.08
CA LEU A 229 12.57 -4.86 -3.45
C LEU A 229 11.70 -3.61 -3.64
N PRO A 230 10.88 -3.56 -4.71
CA PRO A 230 9.85 -2.53 -4.82
C PRO A 230 8.82 -2.72 -3.69
N ILE A 231 8.35 -1.59 -3.12
CA ILE A 231 7.35 -1.60 -2.03
C ILE A 231 5.96 -1.96 -2.55
N ILE A 232 5.73 -1.79 -3.86
CA ILE A 232 4.45 -2.06 -4.50
C ILE A 232 4.57 -3.17 -5.53
N ASN A 233 3.45 -3.84 -5.78
CA ASN A 233 3.37 -4.84 -6.83
C ASN A 233 3.05 -4.18 -8.18
N TYR A 234 3.99 -4.22 -9.11
CA TYR A 234 3.86 -3.63 -10.45
C TYR A 234 2.85 -4.35 -11.35
N GLU A 235 2.41 -5.57 -11.02
CA GLU A 235 1.41 -6.29 -11.81
C GLU A 235 -0.03 -5.75 -11.62
N VAL A 236 -0.30 -5.08 -10.49
CA VAL A 236 -1.63 -4.57 -10.14
C VAL A 236 -1.78 -3.06 -10.30
N LEU A 237 -0.91 -2.43 -11.07
CA LEU A 237 -0.99 -1.00 -11.35
C LEU A 237 -2.09 -0.70 -12.37
N PHE A 238 -2.87 0.36 -12.12
CA PHE A 238 -3.92 0.83 -13.03
C PHE A 238 -3.77 2.31 -13.36
N THR A 239 -3.74 3.16 -12.34
CA THR A 239 -3.62 4.62 -12.46
C THR A 239 -2.28 5.07 -11.92
N LEU A 240 -1.63 5.95 -12.67
CA LEU A 240 -0.32 6.50 -12.38
C LEU A 240 -0.35 8.02 -12.48
N ALA A 241 0.68 8.68 -12.00
CA ALA A 241 0.88 10.10 -12.23
C ALA A 241 2.31 10.33 -12.78
N VAL A 242 2.40 11.12 -13.81
CA VAL A 242 3.70 11.59 -14.37
C VAL A 242 3.98 12.95 -13.77
N ILE A 243 5.17 13.15 -13.19
CA ILE A 243 5.63 14.46 -12.75
C ILE A 243 6.10 15.24 -13.99
N THR A 244 5.32 16.26 -14.36
CA THR A 244 5.50 16.97 -15.64
C THR A 244 6.33 18.23 -15.51
N ASP A 245 6.37 18.84 -14.33
CA ASP A 245 7.13 20.07 -14.06
C ASP A 245 7.67 20.04 -12.62
N LEU A 246 8.84 20.66 -12.43
CA LEU A 246 9.60 20.72 -11.17
C LEU A 246 9.85 22.16 -10.76
#